data_4f0ffbc06d3b1fa956392095a1a6cb0f
#
_entry.id   4f0ffbc06d3b1fa956392095a1a6cb0f
#
_cell.length_a   1.000
_cell.length_b   1.000
_cell.length_c   1.000
_cell.angle_alpha   90.00
_cell.angle_beta   90.00
_cell.angle_gamma   90.00
#
_symmetry.space_group_name_H-M   'P 1'
#
loop_
_entity.id
_entity.type
_entity.pdbx_description
1 polymer ?
#
loop_
_entity_poly.entity_id
_entity_poly.type
_entity_poly.pdbx_seq_one_letter_code
_entity_poly.pdbx_strand_id
1 'polypeptide(L)'
;MLKSTWSWRLAAPLATCVALAALLAAPTRVTAREKPPLARTAPLFEFHSNFWVNLHQVLFHEAWLRAGKPVRGLQSAAPLSAAGMSSQDEADWRAAVSFYAAHFANRQQHGDDQLIQINDDLAGQPDNGARLSPPDLPPELIAVLHRAAGVYRRYWWPAHDESNEHWIASQAQRLQHLGPGLAAAMTKDLHQQWPAAPIRVDVCHYVVALGYALTTLPPHITFSSSDPFNPGLDRFELLFHEASHTFADTTMNALETEGRAQHKDVGDLWHSLLFYTSGVELRRLLPASEQATFTPYGYRNRVYGGGHWPAYRRVLEADWQPYLDGKIDFTDAIHSMVADLP
;
A
#
# COMPACT_ATOMS: atom_id res chain seq x y z
N MET A 1 26.99 2.12 14.70
CA MET A 1 27.54 3.41 14.24
C MET A 1 28.25 3.20 12.91
N LEU A 2 27.58 3.42 11.80
CA LEU A 2 28.22 3.58 10.49
C LEU A 2 27.23 4.39 9.64
N LYS A 3 27.55 5.67 9.47
CA LYS A 3 26.83 6.61 8.61
C LYS A 3 27.37 6.42 7.19
N SER A 4 26.51 6.10 6.23
CA SER A 4 26.84 6.20 4.81
C SER A 4 26.15 7.43 4.21
N THR A 5 26.95 8.42 3.89
CA THR A 5 26.56 9.64 3.20
C THR A 5 26.64 9.41 1.69
N TRP A 6 25.54 9.54 0.97
CA TRP A 6 25.52 9.56 -0.49
C TRP A 6 25.37 11.00 -0.97
N SER A 7 26.38 11.46 -1.71
CA SER A 7 26.41 12.76 -2.36
C SER A 7 26.21 12.62 -3.87
N TRP A 8 25.15 13.23 -4.42
CA TRP A 8 24.95 13.35 -5.86
C TRP A 8 25.54 14.66 -6.37
N ARG A 9 26.44 14.59 -7.34
CA ARG A 9 26.93 15.75 -8.09
C ARG A 9 26.22 15.83 -9.44
N LEU A 10 25.56 16.97 -9.67
CA LEU A 10 25.02 17.38 -10.96
C LEU A 10 26.12 18.01 -11.82
N ALA A 11 26.18 17.65 -13.08
CA ALA A 11 26.92 18.36 -14.11
C ALA A 11 26.01 18.63 -15.31
N ALA A 12 25.80 19.91 -15.61
CA ALA A 12 25.21 20.35 -16.87
C ALA A 12 26.31 20.77 -17.86
N PRO A 13 26.06 20.78 -19.15
CA PRO A 13 26.55 21.92 -19.94
C PRO A 13 25.46 22.58 -20.83
N LEU A 14 25.60 23.89 -20.89
CA LEU A 14 24.97 24.81 -21.83
C LEU A 14 25.44 24.56 -23.28
N ALA A 15 24.52 24.71 -24.22
CA ALA A 15 24.86 25.09 -25.59
C ALA A 15 23.77 25.98 -26.19
N THR A 16 24.15 27.21 -26.41
CA THR A 16 23.39 28.27 -27.12
C THR A 16 23.58 28.12 -28.62
N CYS A 17 22.49 28.17 -29.40
CA CYS A 17 22.56 28.51 -30.82
C CYS A 17 21.38 29.38 -31.22
N VAL A 18 21.69 30.60 -31.63
CA VAL A 18 20.80 31.58 -32.26
C VAL A 18 20.79 31.35 -33.76
N ALA A 19 19.61 31.25 -34.35
CA ALA A 19 19.45 31.39 -35.80
C ALA A 19 18.20 32.20 -36.13
N LEU A 20 18.41 33.31 -36.77
CA LEU A 20 17.43 34.22 -37.37
C LEU A 20 16.96 33.63 -38.73
N ALA A 21 15.67 33.61 -39.02
CA ALA A 21 15.17 33.45 -40.38
C ALA A 21 13.77 34.10 -40.54
N ALA A 22 13.62 34.69 -41.72
CA ALA A 22 12.67 35.69 -42.13
C ALA A 22 11.20 35.22 -42.28
N LEU A 23 10.29 36.19 -42.09
CA LEU A 23 8.85 36.10 -42.39
C LEU A 23 8.56 35.98 -43.88
N LEU A 24 7.74 34.99 -44.24
CA LEU A 24 6.87 35.01 -45.45
C LEU A 24 5.45 34.64 -44.98
N ALA A 25 4.54 35.58 -45.15
CA ALA A 25 3.13 35.39 -44.83
C ALA A 25 2.42 34.58 -45.93
N ALA A 26 1.78 33.48 -45.55
CA ALA A 26 0.86 32.71 -46.38
C ALA A 26 -0.51 32.64 -45.71
N PRO A 27 -1.64 32.55 -46.44
CA PRO A 27 -2.97 32.75 -45.93
C PRO A 27 -3.40 31.60 -44.99
N THR A 28 -3.92 32.00 -43.84
CA THR A 28 -4.45 31.10 -42.81
C THR A 28 -5.71 30.38 -43.28
N ARG A 29 -5.59 29.09 -43.59
CA ARG A 29 -6.73 28.17 -43.56
C ARG A 29 -7.07 27.88 -42.11
N VAL A 30 -8.26 28.26 -41.67
CA VAL A 30 -8.83 27.83 -40.40
C VAL A 30 -9.14 26.32 -40.51
N THR A 31 -8.20 25.50 -40.09
CA THR A 31 -8.44 24.08 -39.87
C THR A 31 -9.15 23.94 -38.53
N ALA A 32 -10.26 23.22 -38.53
CA ALA A 32 -10.94 22.82 -37.28
C ALA A 32 -9.90 22.21 -36.30
N ARG A 33 -9.84 22.80 -35.11
CA ARG A 33 -8.92 22.36 -34.06
C ARG A 33 -9.34 20.94 -33.63
N GLU A 34 -8.65 19.93 -34.14
CA GLU A 34 -8.81 18.58 -33.60
C GLU A 34 -8.59 18.63 -32.09
N LYS A 35 -9.59 18.14 -31.37
CA LYS A 35 -9.51 17.99 -29.92
C LYS A 35 -8.32 17.07 -29.65
N PRO A 36 -7.30 17.49 -28.87
CA PRO A 36 -6.17 16.62 -28.59
C PRO A 36 -6.70 15.32 -28.03
N PRO A 37 -6.15 14.14 -28.44
CA PRO A 37 -6.53 12.88 -27.84
C PRO A 37 -6.35 13.01 -26.32
N LEU A 38 -7.36 12.65 -25.57
CA LEU A 38 -7.28 12.57 -24.11
C LEU A 38 -6.03 11.74 -23.80
N ALA A 39 -5.03 12.39 -23.21
CA ALA A 39 -3.84 11.69 -22.74
C ALA A 39 -4.33 10.53 -21.87
N ARG A 40 -4.05 9.28 -22.26
CA ARG A 40 -4.33 8.13 -21.42
C ARG A 40 -3.42 8.32 -20.20
N THR A 41 -3.99 8.74 -19.08
CA THR A 41 -3.27 8.74 -17.83
C THR A 41 -2.84 7.30 -17.56
N ALA A 42 -1.56 7.10 -17.23
CA ALA A 42 -1.08 5.79 -16.82
C ALA A 42 -1.95 5.28 -15.65
N PRO A 43 -2.20 3.97 -15.55
CA PRO A 43 -2.97 3.43 -14.44
C PRO A 43 -2.25 3.75 -13.12
N LEU A 44 -3.02 4.06 -12.06
CA LEU A 44 -2.46 4.34 -10.73
C LEU A 44 -1.84 3.10 -10.10
N PHE A 45 -2.45 1.94 -10.36
CA PHE A 45 -2.11 0.65 -9.77
C PHE A 45 -1.99 -0.43 -10.85
N GLU A 46 -1.12 -1.39 -10.60
CA GLU A 46 -0.99 -2.63 -11.36
C GLU A 46 -1.27 -3.80 -10.43
N PHE A 47 -2.42 -4.49 -10.64
CA PHE A 47 -2.88 -5.55 -9.76
C PHE A 47 -2.43 -6.92 -10.23
N HIS A 48 -2.02 -7.76 -9.27
CA HIS A 48 -1.58 -9.13 -9.47
C HIS A 48 -2.25 -10.06 -8.47
N SER A 49 -2.62 -11.27 -8.90
CA SER A 49 -2.87 -12.42 -8.05
C SER A 49 -1.67 -13.36 -8.19
N ASN A 50 -0.57 -13.02 -7.49
CA ASN A 50 0.69 -13.75 -7.64
C ASN A 50 0.70 -15.01 -6.77
N PHE A 51 0.92 -16.17 -7.40
CA PHE A 51 0.94 -17.47 -6.74
C PHE A 51 1.96 -17.58 -5.61
N TRP A 52 3.18 -17.07 -5.83
CA TRP A 52 4.27 -17.24 -4.88
C TRP A 52 4.15 -16.31 -3.68
N VAL A 53 3.69 -15.09 -3.90
CA VAL A 53 3.36 -14.14 -2.81
C VAL A 53 2.20 -14.71 -1.99
N ASN A 54 1.15 -15.22 -2.63
CA ASN A 54 0.03 -15.86 -1.93
C ASN A 54 0.47 -17.08 -1.12
N LEU A 55 1.29 -17.97 -1.67
CA LEU A 55 1.82 -19.12 -0.94
C LEU A 55 2.61 -18.69 0.30
N HIS A 56 3.49 -17.68 0.15
CA HIS A 56 4.25 -17.10 1.26
C HIS A 56 3.34 -16.58 2.36
N GLN A 57 2.36 -15.76 1.98
CA GLN A 57 1.42 -15.14 2.92
C GLN A 57 0.54 -16.18 3.64
N VAL A 58 0.09 -17.23 2.95
CA VAL A 58 -0.67 -18.32 3.57
C VAL A 58 0.18 -19.11 4.57
N LEU A 59 1.42 -19.46 4.22
CA LEU A 59 2.33 -20.17 5.14
C LEU A 59 2.68 -19.32 6.36
N PHE A 60 2.86 -18.01 6.16
CA PHE A 60 3.12 -17.07 7.25
C PHE A 60 1.88 -16.95 8.17
N HIS A 61 0.68 -16.85 7.60
CA HIS A 61 -0.58 -16.82 8.34
C HIS A 61 -0.79 -18.09 9.18
N GLU A 62 -0.60 -19.26 8.59
CA GLU A 62 -0.72 -20.55 9.29
C GLU A 62 0.30 -20.67 10.44
N ALA A 63 1.52 -20.19 10.24
CA ALA A 63 2.56 -20.17 11.27
C ALA A 63 2.18 -19.25 12.45
N TRP A 64 1.59 -18.08 12.16
CA TRP A 64 1.12 -17.14 13.18
C TRP A 64 0.01 -17.73 14.04
N LEU A 65 -0.98 -18.38 13.41
CA LEU A 65 -2.07 -19.05 14.14
C LEU A 65 -1.54 -20.15 15.06
N ARG A 66 -0.57 -20.93 14.60
CA ARG A 66 0.08 -21.97 15.43
C ARG A 66 0.87 -21.40 16.60
N ALA A 67 1.44 -20.23 16.45
CA ALA A 67 2.10 -19.51 17.53
C ALA A 67 1.12 -18.90 18.53
N GLY A 68 -0.20 -19.13 18.37
CA GLY A 68 -1.24 -18.56 19.26
C GLY A 68 -1.39 -17.05 19.13
N LYS A 69 -0.91 -16.45 18.02
CA LYS A 69 -1.01 -15.01 17.83
C LYS A 69 -2.39 -14.63 17.33
N PRO A 70 -3.00 -13.55 17.85
CA PRO A 70 -4.30 -13.11 17.37
C PRO A 70 -4.19 -12.62 15.94
N VAL A 71 -5.05 -13.15 15.06
CA VAL A 71 -5.33 -12.60 13.74
C VAL A 71 -6.72 -12.00 13.81
N ARG A 72 -6.83 -10.68 13.64
CA ARG A 72 -8.11 -9.98 13.72
C ARG A 72 -9.07 -10.57 12.69
N GLY A 73 -10.24 -11.02 13.13
CA GLY A 73 -11.29 -11.55 12.27
C GLY A 73 -11.15 -12.98 11.77
N LEU A 74 -9.99 -13.58 11.90
CA LEU A 74 -9.74 -14.97 11.58
C LEU A 74 -9.60 -15.77 12.88
N GLN A 75 -10.73 -16.09 13.51
CA GLN A 75 -10.76 -16.83 14.78
C GLN A 75 -10.54 -18.33 14.60
N SER A 76 -10.57 -18.85 13.40
CA SER A 76 -10.28 -20.25 13.14
C SER A 76 -9.08 -20.36 12.22
N ALA A 77 -8.08 -21.13 12.67
CA ALA A 77 -7.08 -21.67 11.76
C ALA A 77 -7.80 -22.34 10.59
N ALA A 78 -7.43 -22.02 9.36
CA ALA A 78 -7.75 -22.90 8.26
C ALA A 78 -7.24 -24.29 8.66
N PRO A 79 -8.00 -25.38 8.45
CA PRO A 79 -7.52 -26.69 8.82
C PRO A 79 -6.20 -26.95 8.09
N LEU A 80 -5.19 -27.41 8.82
CA LEU A 80 -3.89 -27.82 8.25
C LEU A 80 -4.01 -28.96 7.23
N SER A 81 -5.23 -29.43 7.00
CA SER A 81 -5.58 -30.46 6.03
C SER A 81 -6.82 -30.04 5.26
N ALA A 82 -6.78 -30.16 3.95
CA ALA A 82 -7.96 -30.06 3.09
C ALA A 82 -8.61 -31.44 2.93
N ALA A 83 -9.91 -31.45 2.64
CA ALA A 83 -10.63 -32.69 2.35
C ALA A 83 -9.97 -33.42 1.16
N GLY A 84 -9.71 -34.71 1.32
CA GLY A 84 -9.09 -35.54 0.28
C GLY A 84 -7.56 -35.38 0.17
N MET A 85 -6.92 -34.73 1.10
CA MET A 85 -5.45 -34.58 1.13
C MET A 85 -4.79 -35.95 1.36
N SER A 86 -3.76 -36.27 0.59
CA SER A 86 -2.96 -37.46 0.84
C SER A 86 -2.08 -37.28 2.09
N SER A 87 -1.70 -38.38 2.73
CA SER A 87 -0.77 -38.32 3.89
C SER A 87 0.57 -37.70 3.55
N GLN A 88 1.04 -37.81 2.29
CA GLN A 88 2.26 -37.18 1.85
C GLN A 88 2.06 -35.66 1.69
N ASP A 89 0.97 -35.23 1.05
CA ASP A 89 0.65 -33.79 0.92
C ASP A 89 0.48 -33.14 2.29
N GLU A 90 -0.17 -33.82 3.22
CA GLU A 90 -0.32 -33.36 4.61
C GLU A 90 1.03 -33.22 5.31
N ALA A 91 1.94 -34.19 5.14
CA ALA A 91 3.27 -34.13 5.72
C ALA A 91 4.09 -32.98 5.12
N ASP A 92 4.06 -32.78 3.80
CA ASP A 92 4.76 -31.72 3.11
C ASP A 92 4.25 -30.32 3.52
N TRP A 93 2.92 -30.15 3.64
CA TRP A 93 2.31 -28.92 4.09
C TRP A 93 2.67 -28.60 5.54
N ARG A 94 2.56 -29.57 6.45
CA ARG A 94 2.94 -29.42 7.86
C ARG A 94 4.42 -29.08 8.03
N ALA A 95 5.29 -29.67 7.22
CA ALA A 95 6.71 -29.34 7.23
C ALA A 95 6.97 -27.89 6.82
N ALA A 96 6.28 -27.41 5.78
CA ALA A 96 6.39 -26.02 5.34
C ALA A 96 5.87 -25.02 6.40
N VAL A 97 4.70 -25.28 6.98
CA VAL A 97 4.16 -24.46 8.08
C VAL A 97 5.07 -24.48 9.31
N SER A 98 5.67 -25.64 9.62
CA SER A 98 6.62 -25.75 10.75
C SER A 98 7.89 -24.94 10.51
N PHE A 99 8.40 -24.92 9.27
CA PHE A 99 9.52 -24.06 8.90
C PHE A 99 9.18 -22.58 9.11
N TYR A 100 8.03 -22.14 8.61
CA TYR A 100 7.59 -20.76 8.80
C TYR A 100 7.36 -20.40 10.27
N ALA A 101 6.82 -21.34 11.07
CA ALA A 101 6.67 -21.15 12.51
C ALA A 101 8.00 -20.96 13.23
N ALA A 102 9.02 -21.73 12.84
CA ALA A 102 10.34 -21.63 13.46
C ALA A 102 11.10 -20.35 13.09
N HIS A 103 10.92 -19.85 11.85
CA HIS A 103 11.74 -18.76 11.32
C HIS A 103 11.03 -17.40 11.31
N PHE A 104 9.70 -17.37 11.19
CA PHE A 104 8.96 -16.14 10.91
C PHE A 104 7.82 -15.82 11.89
N ALA A 105 7.25 -16.77 12.63
CA ALA A 105 6.06 -16.54 13.45
C ALA A 105 6.23 -15.50 14.57
N ASN A 106 7.46 -15.18 14.96
CA ASN A 106 7.76 -14.14 15.95
C ASN A 106 8.19 -12.80 15.34
N ARG A 107 8.13 -12.69 14.02
CA ARG A 107 8.55 -11.52 13.27
C ARG A 107 7.30 -10.79 12.73
N GLN A 108 7.41 -9.50 12.51
CA GLN A 108 6.38 -8.72 11.86
C GLN A 108 6.88 -8.36 10.46
N GLN A 109 6.05 -8.49 9.44
CA GLN A 109 6.43 -8.12 8.07
C GLN A 109 6.74 -6.63 7.96
N HIS A 110 6.03 -5.81 8.71
CA HIS A 110 6.30 -4.39 8.76
C HIS A 110 7.62 -4.10 9.49
N GLY A 111 8.55 -3.46 8.80
CA GLY A 111 9.86 -3.07 9.36
C GLY A 111 10.88 -4.21 9.49
N ASP A 112 10.62 -5.37 8.89
CA ASP A 112 11.57 -6.48 8.82
C ASP A 112 12.15 -6.59 7.41
N ASP A 113 13.35 -6.08 7.20
CA ASP A 113 14.00 -5.98 5.89
C ASP A 113 14.07 -7.33 5.15
N GLN A 114 14.29 -8.42 5.87
CA GLN A 114 14.35 -9.75 5.24
C GLN A 114 12.98 -10.23 4.78
N LEU A 115 11.93 -10.00 5.56
CA LEU A 115 10.55 -10.37 5.16
C LEU A 115 10.05 -9.50 4.02
N ILE A 116 10.41 -8.21 4.01
CA ILE A 116 10.15 -7.30 2.91
C ILE A 116 10.84 -7.81 1.64
N GLN A 117 12.14 -8.10 1.71
CA GLN A 117 12.91 -8.62 0.57
C GLN A 117 12.32 -9.94 0.03
N ILE A 118 11.93 -10.87 0.91
CA ILE A 118 11.28 -12.12 0.49
C ILE A 118 10.00 -11.85 -0.27
N ASN A 119 9.15 -10.96 0.24
CA ASN A 119 7.88 -10.61 -0.42
C ASN A 119 8.10 -9.99 -1.80
N ASP A 120 9.05 -9.07 -1.93
CA ASP A 120 9.38 -8.38 -3.18
C ASP A 120 10.03 -9.33 -4.20
N ASP A 121 10.94 -10.21 -3.78
CA ASP A 121 11.55 -11.22 -4.65
C ASP A 121 10.51 -12.21 -5.19
N LEU A 122 9.54 -12.59 -4.37
CA LEU A 122 8.43 -13.45 -4.80
C LEU A 122 7.47 -12.71 -5.73
N ALA A 123 7.22 -11.43 -5.51
CA ALA A 123 6.42 -10.59 -6.39
C ALA A 123 7.04 -10.47 -7.79
N GLY A 124 8.35 -10.52 -7.89
CA GLY A 124 9.08 -10.56 -9.17
C GLY A 124 8.93 -11.86 -9.96
N GLN A 125 8.31 -12.91 -9.38
CA GLN A 125 8.10 -14.19 -10.06
C GLN A 125 6.81 -14.19 -10.89
N PRO A 126 6.68 -15.11 -11.89
CA PRO A 126 5.45 -15.20 -12.70
C PRO A 126 4.21 -15.47 -11.85
N ASP A 127 3.14 -14.72 -12.08
CA ASP A 127 1.87 -14.80 -11.32
C ASP A 127 1.25 -16.21 -11.33
N ASN A 128 1.38 -16.94 -12.44
CA ASN A 128 0.82 -18.27 -12.62
C ASN A 128 1.53 -19.37 -11.79
N GLY A 129 2.52 -19.02 -10.99
CA GLY A 129 3.30 -19.95 -10.18
C GLY A 129 4.11 -20.95 -10.99
N ALA A 130 4.54 -20.60 -12.19
CA ALA A 130 5.44 -21.39 -12.98
C ALA A 130 6.73 -21.70 -12.17
N ARG A 131 7.85 -21.74 -12.67
CA ARG A 131 9.06 -22.04 -11.91
C ARG A 131 9.45 -20.86 -11.01
N LEU A 132 9.73 -21.13 -9.71
CA LEU A 132 10.38 -20.20 -8.80
C LEU A 132 11.88 -20.10 -9.14
N SER A 133 12.35 -18.93 -9.48
CA SER A 133 13.77 -18.71 -9.82
C SER A 133 14.27 -17.38 -9.26
N PRO A 134 14.09 -17.12 -7.96
CA PRO A 134 14.57 -15.90 -7.34
C PRO A 134 16.08 -15.95 -7.16
N PRO A 135 16.79 -14.84 -7.43
CA PRO A 135 18.24 -14.82 -7.30
C PRO A 135 18.71 -14.84 -5.84
N ASP A 136 17.96 -14.23 -4.93
CA ASP A 136 18.47 -13.83 -3.61
C ASP A 136 17.77 -14.50 -2.41
N LEU A 137 16.79 -15.39 -2.64
CA LEU A 137 16.14 -16.10 -1.54
C LEU A 137 17.02 -17.21 -0.95
N PRO A 138 16.97 -17.42 0.39
CA PRO A 138 17.69 -18.53 1.03
C PRO A 138 17.32 -19.88 0.42
N PRO A 139 18.30 -20.75 0.10
CA PRO A 139 18.05 -22.05 -0.53
C PRO A 139 17.07 -22.94 0.24
N GLU A 140 17.09 -22.89 1.57
CA GLU A 140 16.17 -23.63 2.42
C GLU A 140 14.73 -23.13 2.27
N LEU A 141 14.51 -21.82 2.12
CA LEU A 141 13.19 -21.25 1.88
C LEU A 141 12.67 -21.64 0.50
N ILE A 142 13.53 -21.57 -0.53
CA ILE A 142 13.20 -22.04 -1.88
C ILE A 142 12.75 -23.51 -1.86
N ALA A 143 13.50 -24.38 -1.17
CA ALA A 143 13.16 -25.79 -1.05
C ALA A 143 11.79 -26.01 -0.35
N VAL A 144 11.50 -25.23 0.68
CA VAL A 144 10.22 -25.25 1.40
C VAL A 144 9.08 -24.79 0.49
N LEU A 145 9.24 -23.67 -0.21
CA LEU A 145 8.24 -23.16 -1.14
C LEU A 145 7.97 -24.13 -2.28
N HIS A 146 9.01 -24.73 -2.88
CA HIS A 146 8.82 -25.75 -3.91
C HIS A 146 8.05 -26.98 -3.42
N ARG A 147 8.34 -27.45 -2.21
CA ARG A 147 7.62 -28.58 -1.60
C ARG A 147 6.15 -28.24 -1.37
N ALA A 148 5.86 -27.07 -0.82
CA ALA A 148 4.50 -26.61 -0.54
C ALA A 148 3.69 -26.25 -1.80
N ALA A 149 4.35 -25.82 -2.88
CA ALA A 149 3.70 -25.30 -4.08
C ALA A 149 2.73 -26.29 -4.72
N GLY A 150 3.11 -27.58 -4.82
CA GLY A 150 2.25 -28.63 -5.39
C GLY A 150 1.00 -28.86 -4.55
N VAL A 151 1.14 -28.82 -3.24
CA VAL A 151 0.05 -28.97 -2.27
C VAL A 151 -0.88 -27.74 -2.35
N TYR A 152 -0.31 -26.54 -2.23
CA TYR A 152 -1.07 -25.30 -2.28
C TYR A 152 -1.89 -25.17 -3.59
N ARG A 153 -1.25 -25.44 -4.73
CA ARG A 153 -1.88 -25.40 -6.06
C ARG A 153 -3.10 -26.31 -6.17
N ARG A 154 -3.04 -27.48 -5.51
CA ARG A 154 -4.08 -28.49 -5.60
C ARG A 154 -5.27 -28.20 -4.71
N TYR A 155 -5.02 -27.71 -3.49
CA TYR A 155 -6.07 -27.69 -2.46
C TYR A 155 -6.61 -26.30 -2.13
N TRP A 156 -5.84 -25.23 -2.30
CA TRP A 156 -6.26 -23.88 -1.87
C TRP A 156 -6.18 -22.82 -2.97
N TRP A 157 -5.15 -22.88 -3.82
CA TRP A 157 -4.90 -21.84 -4.80
C TRP A 157 -6.10 -21.49 -5.68
N PRO A 158 -6.89 -22.45 -6.25
CA PRO A 158 -8.00 -22.07 -7.11
C PRO A 158 -9.03 -21.17 -6.43
N ALA A 159 -9.36 -21.46 -5.16
CA ALA A 159 -10.31 -20.63 -4.39
C ALA A 159 -9.70 -19.29 -3.95
N HIS A 160 -8.41 -19.28 -3.62
CA HIS A 160 -7.71 -18.04 -3.25
C HIS A 160 -7.55 -17.11 -4.44
N ASP A 161 -7.17 -17.64 -5.59
CA ASP A 161 -7.02 -16.90 -6.84
C ASP A 161 -8.37 -16.30 -7.29
N GLU A 162 -9.44 -17.09 -7.28
CA GLU A 162 -10.80 -16.62 -7.57
C GLU A 162 -11.21 -15.46 -6.63
N SER A 163 -10.92 -15.58 -5.33
CA SER A 163 -11.18 -14.52 -4.35
C SER A 163 -10.39 -13.25 -4.66
N ASN A 164 -9.12 -13.39 -5.04
CA ASN A 164 -8.26 -12.27 -5.39
C ASN A 164 -8.74 -11.57 -6.67
N GLU A 165 -9.03 -12.33 -7.72
CA GLU A 165 -9.54 -11.80 -8.99
C GLU A 165 -10.90 -11.11 -8.81
N HIS A 166 -11.79 -11.68 -7.99
CA HIS A 166 -13.05 -11.05 -7.64
C HIS A 166 -12.83 -9.72 -6.92
N TRP A 167 -11.89 -9.67 -5.96
CA TRP A 167 -11.53 -8.45 -5.27
C TRP A 167 -11.02 -7.38 -6.24
N ILE A 168 -10.06 -7.73 -7.12
CA ILE A 168 -9.50 -6.83 -8.15
C ILE A 168 -10.61 -6.27 -9.03
N ALA A 169 -11.47 -7.13 -9.58
CA ALA A 169 -12.58 -6.72 -10.42
C ALA A 169 -13.56 -5.78 -9.70
N SER A 170 -13.79 -6.01 -8.40
CA SER A 170 -14.69 -5.17 -7.59
C SER A 170 -14.19 -3.74 -7.40
N GLN A 171 -12.88 -3.48 -7.56
CA GLN A 171 -12.30 -2.14 -7.43
C GLN A 171 -12.31 -1.35 -8.75
N ALA A 172 -12.38 -2.02 -9.90
CA ALA A 172 -12.17 -1.42 -11.22
C ALA A 172 -13.03 -0.18 -11.48
N GLN A 173 -14.33 -0.26 -11.22
CA GLN A 173 -15.26 0.84 -11.43
C GLN A 173 -14.96 2.05 -10.55
N ARG A 174 -14.67 1.82 -9.26
CA ARG A 174 -14.32 2.90 -8.32
C ARG A 174 -13.01 3.55 -8.68
N LEU A 175 -12.00 2.76 -9.04
CA LEU A 175 -10.70 3.28 -9.50
C LEU A 175 -10.86 4.17 -10.72
N GLN A 176 -11.71 3.79 -11.68
CA GLN A 176 -11.97 4.60 -12.85
C GLN A 176 -12.63 5.96 -12.51
N HIS A 177 -13.59 5.97 -11.58
CA HIS A 177 -14.40 7.16 -11.30
C HIS A 177 -13.82 8.06 -10.20
N LEU A 178 -13.31 7.47 -9.13
CA LEU A 178 -12.83 8.21 -7.95
C LEU A 178 -11.30 8.28 -7.88
N GLY A 179 -10.61 7.27 -8.44
CA GLY A 179 -9.17 7.11 -8.29
C GLY A 179 -8.35 8.34 -8.70
N PRO A 180 -8.51 8.89 -9.92
CA PRO A 180 -7.74 10.05 -10.34
C PRO A 180 -7.96 11.29 -9.46
N GLY A 181 -9.20 11.52 -9.03
CA GLY A 181 -9.54 12.62 -8.14
C GLY A 181 -8.90 12.46 -6.76
N LEU A 182 -8.98 11.25 -6.19
CA LEU A 182 -8.40 10.94 -4.88
C LEU A 182 -6.87 11.03 -4.90
N ALA A 183 -6.22 10.47 -5.91
CA ALA A 183 -4.78 10.59 -6.09
C ALA A 183 -4.34 12.07 -6.19
N ALA A 184 -5.05 12.87 -6.97
CA ALA A 184 -4.74 14.30 -7.13
C ALA A 184 -4.94 15.09 -5.83
N ALA A 185 -6.00 14.81 -5.06
CA ALA A 185 -6.25 15.46 -3.78
C ALA A 185 -5.16 15.10 -2.77
N MET A 186 -4.89 13.81 -2.57
CA MET A 186 -3.90 13.34 -1.60
C MET A 186 -2.48 13.83 -1.93
N THR A 187 -2.06 13.80 -3.20
CA THR A 187 -0.73 14.30 -3.59
C THR A 187 -0.59 15.80 -3.40
N LYS A 188 -1.66 16.56 -3.64
CA LYS A 188 -1.70 17.99 -3.33
C LYS A 188 -1.55 18.22 -1.83
N ASP A 189 -2.34 17.53 -1.01
CA ASP A 189 -2.39 17.76 0.43
C ASP A 189 -1.12 17.28 1.15
N LEU A 190 -0.46 16.23 0.63
CA LEU A 190 0.81 15.72 1.15
C LEU A 190 2.05 16.37 0.54
N HIS A 191 1.88 17.36 -0.37
CA HIS A 191 2.96 18.09 -1.04
C HIS A 191 3.97 17.19 -1.76
N GLN A 192 3.51 16.06 -2.32
CA GLN A 192 4.38 15.15 -3.06
C GLN A 192 3.65 14.55 -4.26
N GLN A 193 4.39 14.21 -5.31
CA GLN A 193 3.81 13.64 -6.53
C GLN A 193 3.49 12.15 -6.37
N TRP A 194 2.43 11.70 -7.05
CA TRP A 194 2.18 10.27 -7.22
C TRP A 194 3.36 9.60 -7.94
N PRO A 195 3.73 8.36 -7.61
CA PRO A 195 4.78 7.64 -8.31
C PRO A 195 4.59 7.65 -9.83
N ALA A 196 5.68 7.83 -10.59
CA ALA A 196 5.63 7.92 -12.05
C ALA A 196 5.21 6.60 -12.71
N ALA A 197 5.56 5.47 -12.11
CA ALA A 197 5.10 4.14 -12.51
C ALA A 197 3.85 3.75 -11.71
N PRO A 198 3.00 2.87 -12.25
CA PRO A 198 1.91 2.28 -11.47
C PRO A 198 2.44 1.60 -10.21
N ILE A 199 1.75 1.78 -9.08
CA ILE A 199 2.09 1.06 -7.85
C ILE A 199 1.65 -0.40 -8.03
N ARG A 200 2.57 -1.34 -7.86
CA ARG A 200 2.25 -2.76 -7.86
C ARG A 200 1.40 -3.12 -6.64
N VAL A 201 0.33 -3.91 -6.85
CA VAL A 201 -0.55 -4.41 -5.79
C VAL A 201 -0.70 -5.91 -5.94
N ASP A 202 -0.04 -6.67 -5.08
CA ASP A 202 -0.26 -8.11 -4.98
C ASP A 202 -1.44 -8.39 -4.05
N VAL A 203 -2.54 -8.86 -4.64
CA VAL A 203 -3.73 -9.25 -3.89
C VAL A 203 -3.57 -10.69 -3.42
N CYS A 204 -3.61 -10.89 -2.12
CA CYS A 204 -3.43 -12.16 -1.46
C CYS A 204 -4.68 -12.55 -0.69
N HIS A 205 -4.96 -13.86 -0.61
CA HIS A 205 -6.11 -14.31 0.18
C HIS A 205 -5.94 -13.91 1.66
N TYR A 206 -4.75 -14.14 2.22
CA TYR A 206 -4.39 -13.69 3.56
C TYR A 206 -3.21 -12.72 3.53
N VAL A 207 -3.21 -11.74 4.42
CA VAL A 207 -2.05 -10.89 4.73
C VAL A 207 -1.98 -10.74 6.24
N VAL A 208 -0.85 -11.09 6.84
CA VAL A 208 -0.62 -10.96 8.28
C VAL A 208 0.08 -9.63 8.54
N ALA A 209 -0.71 -8.56 8.51
CA ALA A 209 -0.28 -7.21 8.85
C ALA A 209 -1.39 -6.49 9.60
N LEU A 210 -1.05 -5.40 10.27
CA LEU A 210 -2.05 -4.50 10.85
C LEU A 210 -2.89 -3.90 9.71
N GLY A 211 -4.21 -4.09 9.75
CA GLY A 211 -5.10 -3.61 8.69
C GLY A 211 -5.20 -4.52 7.47
N TYR A 212 -4.49 -5.66 7.44
CA TYR A 212 -4.50 -6.63 6.33
C TYR A 212 -4.00 -6.07 5.00
N ALA A 213 -3.15 -5.06 5.08
CA ALA A 213 -2.40 -4.51 3.98
C ALA A 213 -0.99 -4.14 4.45
N LEU A 214 -0.07 -4.09 3.53
CA LEU A 214 1.35 -3.78 3.78
C LEU A 214 1.93 -3.05 2.58
N THR A 215 2.56 -1.91 2.83
CA THR A 215 3.32 -1.19 1.81
C THR A 215 4.81 -1.29 2.06
N THR A 216 5.58 -1.58 1.02
CA THR A 216 7.05 -1.60 1.01
C THR A 216 7.62 -0.61 0.01
N LEU A 217 8.91 -0.33 0.09
CA LEU A 217 9.65 0.51 -0.86
C LEU A 217 10.79 -0.29 -1.48
N PRO A 218 10.95 -0.26 -2.82
CA PRO A 218 10.20 0.53 -3.81
C PRO A 218 8.69 0.23 -3.80
N PRO A 219 7.82 1.12 -4.34
CA PRO A 219 6.37 1.06 -4.18
C PRO A 219 5.75 -0.29 -4.53
N HIS A 220 5.36 -1.04 -3.50
CA HIS A 220 4.70 -2.33 -3.61
C HIS A 220 3.71 -2.50 -2.44
N ILE A 221 2.47 -2.82 -2.76
CA ILE A 221 1.41 -3.07 -1.78
C ILE A 221 1.04 -4.55 -1.82
N THR A 222 0.98 -5.18 -0.66
CA THR A 222 0.37 -6.52 -0.48
C THR A 222 -0.95 -6.34 0.24
N PHE A 223 -2.07 -6.80 -0.35
CA PHE A 223 -3.42 -6.51 0.13
C PHE A 223 -4.25 -7.79 0.31
N SER A 224 -5.01 -7.91 1.43
CA SER A 224 -5.86 -9.09 1.65
C SER A 224 -7.20 -8.99 0.95
N SER A 225 -7.57 -10.02 0.18
CA SER A 225 -8.88 -10.17 -0.44
C SER A 225 -9.96 -10.72 0.51
N SER A 226 -9.56 -11.46 1.55
CA SER A 226 -10.49 -12.16 2.45
C SER A 226 -10.78 -11.39 3.74
N ASP A 227 -10.24 -10.19 3.93
CA ASP A 227 -10.49 -9.41 5.13
C ASP A 227 -11.98 -9.04 5.27
N PRO A 228 -12.67 -9.52 6.32
CA PRO A 228 -14.09 -9.24 6.53
C PRO A 228 -14.36 -7.82 7.08
N PHE A 229 -13.33 -7.11 7.55
CA PHE A 229 -13.46 -5.79 8.16
C PHE A 229 -13.34 -4.63 7.17
N ASN A 230 -12.95 -4.91 5.93
CA ASN A 230 -12.77 -3.92 4.88
C ASN A 230 -13.81 -4.08 3.74
N PRO A 231 -15.14 -3.98 4.00
CA PRO A 231 -16.13 -4.09 2.95
C PRO A 231 -16.25 -2.79 2.15
N GLY A 232 -16.58 -2.91 0.89
CA GLY A 232 -17.00 -1.77 0.06
C GLY A 232 -15.98 -0.64 -0.05
N LEU A 233 -16.31 0.54 0.48
CA LEU A 233 -15.46 1.73 0.43
C LEU A 233 -14.26 1.64 1.37
N ASP A 234 -14.32 0.85 2.45
CA ASP A 234 -13.21 0.72 3.39
C ASP A 234 -11.95 0.16 2.71
N ARG A 235 -12.12 -0.85 1.85
CA ARG A 235 -10.99 -1.41 1.10
C ARG A 235 -10.44 -0.45 0.04
N PHE A 236 -11.31 0.38 -0.52
CA PHE A 236 -10.90 1.41 -1.47
C PHE A 236 -10.12 2.54 -0.77
N GLU A 237 -10.60 3.01 0.39
CA GLU A 237 -9.89 3.98 1.22
C GLU A 237 -8.53 3.45 1.67
N LEU A 238 -8.51 2.20 2.18
CA LEU A 238 -7.28 1.57 2.65
C LEU A 238 -6.25 1.40 1.52
N LEU A 239 -6.67 1.08 0.29
CA LEU A 239 -5.75 1.01 -0.86
C LEU A 239 -5.05 2.35 -1.09
N PHE A 240 -5.75 3.47 -0.98
CA PHE A 240 -5.15 4.80 -1.14
C PHE A 240 -4.35 5.24 0.09
N HIS A 241 -4.74 4.81 1.30
CA HIS A 241 -3.92 4.96 2.48
C HIS A 241 -2.57 4.23 2.30
N GLU A 242 -2.58 2.97 1.89
CA GLU A 242 -1.35 2.22 1.61
C GLU A 242 -0.51 2.90 0.51
N ALA A 243 -1.14 3.35 -0.57
CA ALA A 243 -0.44 4.08 -1.61
C ALA A 243 0.25 5.35 -1.08
N SER A 244 -0.36 6.04 -0.11
CA SER A 244 0.18 7.28 0.44
C SER A 244 1.51 7.11 1.17
N HIS A 245 1.81 5.92 1.68
CA HIS A 245 3.14 5.60 2.22
C HIS A 245 4.27 5.81 1.20
N THR A 246 3.98 5.79 -0.09
CA THR A 246 4.97 5.94 -1.16
C THR A 246 5.22 7.41 -1.56
N PHE A 247 4.43 8.35 -1.04
CA PHE A 247 4.53 9.79 -1.35
C PHE A 247 4.21 10.68 -0.13
N ALA A 248 4.66 10.30 1.06
CA ALA A 248 4.45 11.05 2.30
C ALA A 248 5.72 11.72 2.86
N ASP A 249 6.87 11.54 2.25
CA ASP A 249 8.17 11.98 2.77
C ASP A 249 8.21 13.48 3.09
N THR A 250 7.60 14.33 2.24
CA THR A 250 7.56 15.78 2.46
C THR A 250 6.85 16.11 3.77
N THR A 251 5.68 15.51 4.00
CA THR A 251 4.89 15.73 5.21
C THR A 251 5.58 15.12 6.44
N MET A 252 6.12 13.91 6.32
CA MET A 252 6.87 13.26 7.40
C MET A 252 8.06 14.11 7.83
N ASN A 253 8.88 14.57 6.88
CA ASN A 253 10.04 15.43 7.15
C ASN A 253 9.65 16.79 7.77
N ALA A 254 8.51 17.35 7.36
CA ALA A 254 8.00 18.58 7.96
C ALA A 254 7.62 18.38 9.43
N LEU A 255 6.86 17.31 9.74
CA LEU A 255 6.48 16.95 11.11
C LEU A 255 7.71 16.70 12.00
N GLU A 256 8.68 15.92 11.52
CA GLU A 256 9.90 15.66 12.28
C GLU A 256 10.75 16.91 12.50
N THR A 257 10.82 17.79 11.50
CA THR A 257 11.58 19.04 11.60
C THR A 257 10.94 19.97 12.64
N GLU A 258 9.63 20.10 12.57
CA GLU A 258 8.89 20.92 13.53
C GLU A 258 8.90 20.30 14.94
N GLY A 259 8.80 18.98 15.05
CA GLY A 259 8.95 18.27 16.32
C GLY A 259 10.30 18.57 17.00
N ARG A 260 11.39 18.53 16.22
CA ARG A 260 12.72 18.92 16.73
C ARG A 260 12.77 20.39 17.17
N ALA A 261 12.16 21.29 16.38
CA ALA A 261 12.16 22.72 16.68
C ALA A 261 11.39 23.05 17.98
N GLN A 262 10.29 22.35 18.22
CA GLN A 262 9.44 22.52 19.40
C GLN A 262 9.80 21.57 20.56
N HIS A 263 10.83 20.74 20.43
CA HIS A 263 11.22 19.72 21.41
C HIS A 263 10.09 18.73 21.77
N LYS A 264 9.31 18.34 20.77
CA LYS A 264 8.19 17.41 20.88
C LYS A 264 8.47 16.10 20.13
N ASP A 265 8.01 14.98 20.69
CA ASP A 265 7.99 13.69 20.00
C ASP A 265 6.73 13.60 19.16
N VAL A 266 6.89 13.52 17.84
CA VAL A 266 5.78 13.41 16.90
C VAL A 266 5.35 11.96 16.68
N GLY A 267 6.17 10.97 17.06
CA GLY A 267 5.87 9.55 16.98
C GLY A 267 5.21 9.14 15.65
N ASP A 268 4.07 8.44 15.73
CA ASP A 268 3.29 7.96 14.57
C ASP A 268 2.24 8.98 14.07
N LEU A 269 2.38 10.28 14.38
CA LEU A 269 1.44 11.30 13.91
C LEU A 269 1.31 11.30 12.39
N TRP A 270 2.42 11.13 11.68
CA TRP A 270 2.44 11.04 10.21
C TRP A 270 1.52 9.91 9.70
N HIS A 271 1.58 8.73 10.31
CA HIS A 271 0.77 7.58 9.89
C HIS A 271 -0.72 7.81 10.17
N SER A 272 -1.01 8.40 11.34
CA SER A 272 -2.35 8.84 11.71
C SER A 272 -2.92 9.88 10.72
N LEU A 273 -2.08 10.80 10.23
CA LEU A 273 -2.41 11.81 9.23
C LEU A 273 -2.76 11.18 7.87
N LEU A 274 -2.06 10.12 7.44
CA LEU A 274 -2.37 9.43 6.19
C LEU A 274 -3.78 8.82 6.22
N PHE A 275 -4.16 8.13 7.31
CA PHE A 275 -5.53 7.63 7.50
C PHE A 275 -6.56 8.76 7.49
N TYR A 276 -6.26 9.87 8.13
CA TYR A 276 -7.18 11.01 8.19
C TYR A 276 -7.41 11.61 6.81
N THR A 277 -6.32 11.91 6.10
CA THR A 277 -6.34 12.54 4.78
C THR A 277 -7.07 11.68 3.75
N SER A 278 -6.75 10.37 3.68
CA SER A 278 -7.42 9.47 2.74
C SER A 278 -8.93 9.42 2.97
N GLY A 279 -9.37 9.36 4.22
CA GLY A 279 -10.79 9.33 4.58
C GLY A 279 -11.52 10.62 4.28
N VAL A 280 -10.93 11.78 4.57
CA VAL A 280 -11.50 13.10 4.29
C VAL A 280 -11.62 13.32 2.80
N GLU A 281 -10.55 13.05 2.04
CA GLU A 281 -10.55 13.29 0.60
C GLU A 281 -11.46 12.32 -0.15
N LEU A 282 -11.52 11.05 0.25
CA LEU A 282 -12.50 10.12 -0.31
C LEU A 282 -13.93 10.62 -0.06
N ARG A 283 -14.25 11.03 1.18
CA ARG A 283 -15.59 11.55 1.51
C ARG A 283 -16.01 12.72 0.62
N ARG A 284 -15.09 13.64 0.31
CA ARG A 284 -15.35 14.80 -0.54
C ARG A 284 -15.72 14.43 -1.98
N LEU A 285 -15.17 13.32 -2.47
CA LEU A 285 -15.40 12.83 -3.84
C LEU A 285 -16.67 11.99 -3.99
N LEU A 286 -17.23 11.49 -2.88
CA LEU A 286 -18.43 10.67 -2.93
C LEU A 286 -19.66 11.51 -3.31
N PRO A 287 -20.69 10.91 -3.96
CA PRO A 287 -22.00 11.52 -4.12
C PRO A 287 -22.60 11.90 -2.76
N ALA A 288 -23.41 12.97 -2.70
CA ALA A 288 -23.99 13.47 -1.44
C ALA A 288 -24.76 12.40 -0.65
N SER A 289 -25.42 11.46 -1.34
CA SER A 289 -26.12 10.34 -0.71
C SER A 289 -25.18 9.35 0.01
N GLU A 290 -23.99 9.15 -0.51
CA GLU A 290 -22.98 8.28 0.09
C GLU A 290 -22.18 9.01 1.17
N GLN A 291 -21.90 10.32 0.99
CA GLN A 291 -21.22 11.13 2.00
C GLN A 291 -21.91 11.09 3.35
N ALA A 292 -23.26 11.09 3.37
CA ALA A 292 -24.05 11.12 4.60
C ALA A 292 -23.88 9.83 5.46
N THR A 293 -23.58 8.71 4.84
CA THR A 293 -23.45 7.41 5.51
C THR A 293 -22.01 6.92 5.61
N PHE A 294 -21.10 7.54 4.86
CA PHE A 294 -19.69 7.15 4.87
C PHE A 294 -19.00 7.54 6.17
N THR A 295 -18.41 6.55 6.81
CA THR A 295 -17.52 6.75 7.95
C THR A 295 -16.11 6.35 7.53
N PRO A 296 -15.11 7.26 7.57
CA PRO A 296 -13.74 6.95 7.21
C PRO A 296 -13.18 5.74 7.96
N TYR A 297 -12.30 5.00 7.31
CA TYR A 297 -11.69 3.76 7.82
C TYR A 297 -11.12 3.91 9.23
N GLY A 298 -10.35 4.97 9.47
CA GLY A 298 -9.71 5.23 10.76
C GLY A 298 -10.71 5.33 11.92
N TYR A 299 -11.88 5.89 11.67
CA TYR A 299 -12.97 5.98 12.67
C TYR A 299 -13.72 4.66 12.82
N ARG A 300 -14.14 4.06 11.71
CA ARG A 300 -14.90 2.80 11.72
C ARG A 300 -14.11 1.67 12.39
N ASN A 301 -12.84 1.56 12.06
CA ASN A 301 -11.96 0.51 12.56
C ASN A 301 -11.25 0.85 13.88
N ARG A 302 -11.61 2.00 14.48
CA ARG A 302 -11.07 2.46 15.78
C ARG A 302 -9.53 2.57 15.77
N VAL A 303 -8.95 2.95 14.63
CA VAL A 303 -7.50 3.15 14.50
C VAL A 303 -7.00 4.14 15.54
N TYR A 304 -7.77 5.21 15.78
CA TYR A 304 -7.45 6.24 16.78
C TYR A 304 -7.76 5.85 18.23
N GLY A 305 -8.00 4.57 18.54
CA GLY A 305 -8.54 4.14 19.83
C GLY A 305 -7.52 3.80 20.92
N GLY A 306 -6.22 3.68 20.59
CA GLY A 306 -5.20 3.21 21.52
C GLY A 306 -3.94 4.06 21.57
N GLY A 307 -3.13 3.91 22.63
CA GLY A 307 -1.84 4.58 22.76
C GLY A 307 -1.93 6.10 22.64
N HIS A 308 -1.08 6.70 21.80
CA HIS A 308 -1.06 8.14 21.50
C HIS A 308 -2.08 8.57 20.43
N TRP A 309 -2.70 7.64 19.72
CA TRP A 309 -3.59 7.91 18.60
C TRP A 309 -4.82 8.78 18.91
N PRO A 310 -5.43 8.73 20.12
CA PRO A 310 -6.49 9.69 20.48
C PRO A 310 -6.01 11.15 20.50
N ALA A 311 -4.76 11.39 20.91
CA ALA A 311 -4.17 12.74 20.87
C ALA A 311 -3.90 13.16 19.42
N TYR A 312 -3.37 12.26 18.59
CA TYR A 312 -3.17 12.52 17.15
C TYR A 312 -4.49 12.87 16.45
N ARG A 313 -5.57 12.09 16.69
CA ARG A 313 -6.89 12.44 16.14
C ARG A 313 -7.31 13.85 16.50
N ARG A 314 -7.12 14.27 17.77
CA ARG A 314 -7.51 15.61 18.23
C ARG A 314 -6.80 16.70 17.42
N VAL A 315 -5.48 16.61 17.25
CA VAL A 315 -4.73 17.62 16.49
C VAL A 315 -5.03 17.57 14.99
N LEU A 316 -5.34 16.39 14.45
CA LEU A 316 -5.78 16.26 13.06
C LEU A 316 -7.14 16.93 12.82
N GLU A 317 -8.09 16.75 13.73
CA GLU A 317 -9.40 17.40 13.67
C GLU A 317 -9.31 18.92 13.89
N ALA A 318 -8.42 19.38 14.78
CA ALA A 318 -8.28 20.80 15.14
C ALA A 318 -7.42 21.59 14.14
N ASP A 319 -6.31 21.03 13.67
CA ASP A 319 -5.25 21.77 13.00
C ASP A 319 -5.04 21.32 11.55
N TRP A 320 -5.13 20.00 11.26
CA TRP A 320 -4.99 19.49 9.89
C TRP A 320 -6.26 19.66 9.06
N GLN A 321 -7.46 19.47 9.65
CA GLN A 321 -8.72 19.67 8.94
C GLN A 321 -8.89 21.08 8.37
N PRO A 322 -8.55 22.19 9.09
CA PRO A 322 -8.56 23.53 8.53
C PRO A 322 -7.64 23.71 7.31
N TYR A 323 -6.49 23.06 7.28
CA TYR A 323 -5.62 23.04 6.11
C TYR A 323 -6.28 22.32 4.93
N LEU A 324 -6.82 21.13 5.12
CA LEU A 324 -7.58 20.41 4.10
C LEU A 324 -8.78 21.22 3.58
N ASP A 325 -9.37 22.07 4.43
CA ASP A 325 -10.45 22.99 4.05
C ASP A 325 -9.95 24.28 3.35
N GLY A 326 -8.63 24.47 3.21
CA GLY A 326 -8.04 25.67 2.62
C GLY A 326 -8.13 26.92 3.48
N LYS A 327 -8.33 26.80 4.81
CA LYS A 327 -8.45 27.91 5.76
C LYS A 327 -7.14 28.40 6.31
N ILE A 328 -6.13 27.54 6.38
CA ILE A 328 -4.75 27.80 6.79
C ILE A 328 -3.79 27.18 5.80
N ASP A 329 -2.54 27.55 5.82
CA ASP A 329 -1.52 26.94 4.97
C ASP A 329 -0.90 25.68 5.61
N PHE A 330 -0.09 24.97 4.82
CA PHE A 330 0.55 23.73 5.24
C PHE A 330 1.50 23.93 6.42
N THR A 331 2.29 25.01 6.40
CA THR A 331 3.27 25.28 7.44
C THR A 331 2.60 25.58 8.76
N ASP A 332 1.55 26.39 8.74
CA ASP A 332 0.74 26.69 9.92
C ASP A 332 0.09 25.44 10.50
N ALA A 333 -0.44 24.54 9.65
CA ALA A 333 -1.02 23.28 10.09
C ALA A 333 -0.01 22.36 10.77
N ILE A 334 1.17 22.18 10.16
CA ILE A 334 2.27 21.39 10.75
C ILE A 334 2.69 21.98 12.10
N HIS A 335 2.89 23.30 12.16
CA HIS A 335 3.28 24.00 13.39
C HIS A 335 2.26 23.79 14.52
N SER A 336 0.98 24.01 14.23
CA SER A 336 -0.11 23.89 15.21
C SER A 336 -0.29 22.46 15.69
N MET A 337 -0.32 21.48 14.76
CA MET A 337 -0.43 20.06 15.13
C MET A 337 0.67 19.64 16.11
N VAL A 338 1.92 20.06 15.87
CA VAL A 338 3.03 19.72 16.74
C VAL A 338 2.93 20.47 18.08
N ALA A 339 2.57 21.76 18.06
CA ALA A 339 2.39 22.55 19.28
C ALA A 339 1.33 21.97 20.21
N ASP A 340 0.24 21.43 19.65
CA ASP A 340 -0.91 20.91 20.39
C ASP A 340 -0.78 19.42 20.79
N LEU A 341 0.31 18.76 20.41
CA LEU A 341 0.66 17.45 20.97
C LEU A 341 0.89 17.55 22.49
N PRO A 342 0.53 16.51 23.27
CA PRO A 342 0.70 16.51 24.71
C PRO A 342 2.17 16.58 25.15
#